data_171a5997c94920a39f1ab4eebcaf3ac4
#
_entry.id   171a5997c94920a39f1ab4eebcaf3ac4
#
_cell.length_a   1.000
_cell.length_b   1.000
_cell.length_c   1.000
_cell.angle_alpha   90.00
_cell.angle_beta   90.00
_cell.angle_gamma   90.00
#
_symmetry.space_group_name_H-M   'P 1'
#
loop_
_entity.id
_entity.type
_entity.pdbx_description
1 polymer ?
#
loop_
_entity_poly.entity_id
_entity_poly.type
_entity_poly.pdbx_seq_one_letter_code
_entity_poly.pdbx_strand_id
1 'polypeptide(L)'
;MLSAAEKKEIRQKINSNTVAFLIGEEEEIVVHLSKMGTKMYKNTLFLRPVLHQIDGSGCYHFRCTKTQARQYFIRVGAEAEIISPTDLRKEVADMYRRATEVYSGPHVIA
;
A
#
# COMPACT_ATOMS: atom_id res chain seq x y z
N MET A 1 -32.28 5.67 13.45
CA MET A 1 -31.21 5.27 14.36
C MET A 1 -30.05 4.63 13.57
N LEU A 2 -28.85 5.13 13.78
CA LEU A 2 -27.69 4.59 13.06
C LEU A 2 -27.30 3.24 13.64
N SER A 3 -26.98 2.29 12.77
CA SER A 3 -26.40 1.02 13.18
C SER A 3 -24.97 1.22 13.70
N ALA A 4 -24.44 0.21 14.38
CA ALA A 4 -23.05 0.28 14.84
C ALA A 4 -22.06 0.45 13.67
N ALA A 5 -22.36 -0.19 12.53
CA ALA A 5 -21.54 -0.05 11.34
C ALA A 5 -21.59 1.37 10.77
N GLU A 6 -22.77 1.98 10.75
CA GLU A 6 -22.93 3.35 10.29
C GLU A 6 -22.22 4.36 11.20
N LYS A 7 -22.27 4.15 12.50
CA LYS A 7 -21.54 5.00 13.45
C LYS A 7 -20.04 4.88 13.29
N LYS A 8 -19.56 3.69 13.05
CA LYS A 8 -18.16 3.44 12.78
C LYS A 8 -17.71 4.12 11.48
N GLU A 9 -18.51 4.03 10.45
CA GLU A 9 -18.26 4.67 9.16
C GLU A 9 -18.20 6.19 9.31
N ILE A 10 -19.11 6.80 10.05
CA ILE A 10 -19.10 8.23 10.29
C ILE A 10 -17.82 8.67 11.01
N ARG A 11 -17.39 7.93 12.01
CA ARG A 11 -16.15 8.23 12.72
C ARG A 11 -14.93 8.14 11.82
N GLN A 12 -14.91 7.19 10.89
CA GLN A 12 -13.83 7.05 9.93
C GLN A 12 -13.79 8.19 8.93
N LYS A 13 -14.96 8.76 8.60
CA LYS A 13 -15.04 9.92 7.69
C LYS A 13 -14.43 11.18 8.29
N ILE A 14 -14.30 11.26 9.60
CA ILE A 14 -13.63 12.39 10.26
C ILE A 14 -12.15 12.42 9.91
N ASN A 15 -11.55 11.26 9.69
CA ASN A 15 -10.17 11.16 9.25
C ASN A 15 -10.13 10.91 7.74
N SER A 16 -9.92 11.96 6.96
CA SER A 16 -9.93 11.89 5.49
C SER A 16 -8.91 10.91 4.93
N ASN A 17 -7.75 10.75 5.59
CA ASN A 17 -6.73 9.81 5.15
C ASN A 17 -7.19 8.36 5.33
N THR A 18 -7.92 8.09 6.41
CA THR A 18 -8.47 6.75 6.64
C THR A 18 -9.58 6.43 5.64
N VAL A 19 -10.43 7.41 5.31
CA VAL A 19 -11.51 7.22 4.34
C VAL A 19 -10.97 6.79 2.98
N ALA A 20 -9.86 7.37 2.55
CA ALA A 20 -9.26 7.02 1.25
C ALA A 20 -8.90 5.54 1.14
N PHE A 21 -8.57 4.87 2.24
CA PHE A 21 -8.25 3.46 2.24
C PHE A 21 -9.47 2.56 2.24
N LEU A 22 -10.64 3.10 2.59
CA LEU A 22 -11.88 2.35 2.63
C LEU A 22 -12.66 2.41 1.32
N ILE A 23 -12.25 3.29 0.40
CA ILE A 23 -12.88 3.42 -0.92
C ILE A 23 -12.31 2.37 -1.84
N GLY A 24 -13.18 1.56 -2.41
CA GLY A 24 -12.82 0.49 -3.31
C GLY A 24 -13.04 -0.88 -2.70
N GLU A 25 -12.95 -1.89 -3.52
CA GLU A 25 -13.13 -3.27 -3.10
C GLU A 25 -11.80 -3.84 -2.59
N GLU A 26 -11.90 -4.63 -1.54
CA GLU A 26 -10.75 -5.41 -1.10
C GLU A 26 -10.50 -6.54 -2.10
N GLU A 27 -9.24 -6.74 -2.41
CA GLU A 27 -8.82 -7.82 -3.28
C GLU A 27 -7.51 -8.41 -2.79
N GLU A 28 -7.11 -9.50 -3.40
CA GLU A 28 -5.84 -10.13 -3.06
C GLU A 28 -4.71 -9.38 -3.73
N ILE A 29 -3.79 -8.89 -2.91
CA ILE A 29 -2.58 -8.20 -3.35
C ILE A 29 -1.40 -9.10 -3.01
N VAL A 30 -0.61 -9.44 -4.01
CA VAL A 30 0.57 -10.28 -3.81
C VAL A 30 1.81 -9.42 -3.88
N VAL A 31 2.62 -9.47 -2.83
CA VAL A 31 3.82 -8.67 -2.69
C VAL A 31 5.00 -9.55 -2.29
N HIS A 32 6.09 -9.44 -3.03
CA HIS A 32 7.34 -10.06 -2.64
C HIS A 32 8.08 -9.09 -1.70
N LEU A 33 8.38 -9.54 -0.50
CA LEU A 33 9.12 -8.74 0.48
C LEU A 33 10.52 -9.31 0.65
N SER A 34 11.52 -8.45 0.58
CA SER A 34 12.86 -8.82 0.99
C SER A 34 12.91 -9.02 2.50
N LYS A 35 14.05 -9.49 3.00
CA LYS A 35 14.25 -9.62 4.44
C LYS A 35 14.03 -8.28 5.16
N MET A 36 14.54 -7.19 4.60
CA MET A 36 14.34 -5.84 5.12
C MET A 36 12.90 -5.40 4.98
N GLY A 37 12.26 -5.70 3.85
CA GLY A 37 10.84 -5.39 3.62
C GLY A 37 9.94 -6.06 4.63
N THR A 38 10.21 -7.32 4.97
CA THR A 38 9.48 -8.05 6.00
C THR A 38 9.61 -7.37 7.37
N LYS A 39 10.81 -6.93 7.69
CA LYS A 39 11.08 -6.20 8.93
C LYS A 39 10.32 -4.88 8.98
N MET A 40 10.33 -4.14 7.89
CA MET A 40 9.60 -2.88 7.78
C MET A 40 8.10 -3.10 7.93
N TYR A 41 7.55 -4.14 7.31
CA TYR A 41 6.14 -4.49 7.46
C TYR A 41 5.78 -4.77 8.92
N LYS A 42 6.61 -5.53 9.62
CA LYS A 42 6.36 -5.85 11.04
C LYS A 42 6.40 -4.62 11.94
N ASN A 43 7.21 -3.63 11.60
CA ASN A 43 7.44 -2.46 12.43
C ASN A 43 6.55 -1.27 12.07
N THR A 44 5.96 -1.23 10.89
CA THR A 44 5.11 -0.12 10.44
C THR A 44 3.65 -0.52 10.56
N LEU A 45 3.01 -0.11 11.64
CA LEU A 45 1.66 -0.57 11.97
C LEU A 45 0.55 0.30 11.36
N PHE A 46 0.84 1.57 11.04
CA PHE A 46 -0.16 2.51 10.58
C PHE A 46 -0.73 2.09 9.22
N LEU A 47 -2.03 1.84 9.20
CA LEU A 47 -2.79 1.42 8.00
C LEU A 47 -2.20 0.19 7.31
N ARG A 48 -1.59 -0.69 8.09
CA ARG A 48 -0.94 -1.89 7.57
C ARG A 48 -1.97 -2.84 6.97
N PRO A 49 -1.75 -3.30 5.71
CA PRO A 49 -2.62 -4.30 5.09
C PRO A 49 -2.66 -5.60 5.88
N VAL A 50 -3.82 -6.24 5.87
CA VAL A 50 -3.99 -7.51 6.58
C VAL A 50 -3.31 -8.63 5.80
N LEU A 51 -2.38 -9.31 6.45
CA LEU A 51 -1.73 -10.48 5.88
C LEU A 51 -2.70 -11.65 5.88
N HIS A 52 -2.91 -12.22 4.71
CA HIS A 52 -3.83 -13.34 4.50
C HIS A 52 -3.07 -14.67 4.43
N GLN A 53 -1.96 -14.71 3.70
CA GLN A 53 -1.21 -15.92 3.46
C GLN A 53 0.24 -15.60 3.11
N ILE A 54 1.15 -16.50 3.50
CA ILE A 54 2.55 -16.45 3.09
C ILE A 54 2.80 -17.73 2.29
N ASP A 55 3.28 -17.60 1.06
CA ASP A 55 3.68 -18.77 0.30
C ASP A 55 5.17 -19.07 0.49
N GLY A 56 5.60 -20.25 0.04
CA GLY A 56 6.96 -20.69 0.25
C GLY A 56 8.03 -20.01 -0.60
N SER A 57 7.63 -19.14 -1.52
CA SER A 57 8.55 -18.42 -2.40
C SER A 57 8.90 -17.01 -1.92
N GLY A 58 8.45 -16.65 -0.73
CA GLY A 58 8.67 -15.31 -0.18
C GLY A 58 7.63 -14.28 -0.64
N CYS A 59 6.55 -14.74 -1.24
CA CYS A 59 5.44 -13.89 -1.61
C CYS A 59 4.40 -13.87 -0.49
N TYR A 60 3.94 -12.68 -0.18
CA TYR A 60 2.98 -12.42 0.87
C TYR A 60 1.68 -11.98 0.23
N HIS A 61 0.58 -12.57 0.66
CA HIS A 61 -0.75 -12.30 0.14
C HIS A 61 -1.51 -11.47 1.14
N PHE A 62 -1.90 -10.28 0.72
CA PHE A 62 -2.64 -9.34 1.56
C PHE A 62 -4.05 -9.18 1.02
N ARG A 63 -4.99 -8.92 1.92
CA ARG A 63 -6.34 -8.58 1.52
C ARG A 63 -6.63 -7.15 1.90
N CYS A 64 -6.68 -6.28 0.90
CA CYS A 64 -6.90 -4.87 1.10
C CYS A 64 -7.28 -4.20 -0.22
N THR A 65 -7.59 -2.90 -0.16
CA THR A 65 -7.83 -2.15 -1.39
C THR A 65 -6.50 -1.86 -2.09
N LYS A 66 -6.56 -1.63 -3.41
CA LYS A 66 -5.38 -1.21 -4.17
C LYS A 66 -4.79 0.09 -3.62
N THR A 67 -5.66 1.02 -3.22
CA THR A 67 -5.22 2.30 -2.67
C THR A 67 -4.41 2.10 -1.40
N GLN A 68 -4.88 1.25 -0.50
CA GLN A 68 -4.15 0.95 0.73
C GLN A 68 -2.79 0.31 0.43
N ALA A 69 -2.78 -0.70 -0.45
CA ALA A 69 -1.55 -1.38 -0.83
C ALA A 69 -0.53 -0.41 -1.45
N ARG A 70 -0.99 0.42 -2.39
CA ARG A 70 -0.14 1.42 -3.04
C ARG A 70 0.49 2.36 -2.01
N GLN A 71 -0.32 2.96 -1.17
CA GLN A 71 0.18 3.95 -0.21
C GLN A 71 1.07 3.34 0.87
N TYR A 72 0.79 2.10 1.25
CA TYR A 72 1.61 1.43 2.24
C TYR A 72 2.95 0.99 1.66
N PHE A 73 2.92 0.27 0.53
CA PHE A 73 4.13 -0.36 0.00
C PHE A 73 5.03 0.59 -0.79
N ILE A 74 4.50 1.72 -1.30
CA ILE A 74 5.35 2.71 -1.96
C ILE A 74 6.45 3.24 -1.02
N ARG A 75 6.18 3.29 0.27
CA ARG A 75 7.13 3.76 1.27
C ARG A 75 8.23 2.75 1.59
N VAL A 76 8.03 1.51 1.22
CA VAL A 76 9.01 0.44 1.46
C VAL A 76 10.11 0.44 0.40
N GLY A 77 9.86 1.07 -0.73
CA GLY A 77 10.87 1.20 -1.80
C GLY A 77 11.18 -0.13 -2.45
N ALA A 78 12.45 -0.35 -2.75
CA ALA A 78 12.91 -1.54 -3.44
C ALA A 78 12.76 -2.83 -2.63
N GLU A 79 12.42 -2.72 -1.36
CA GLU A 79 12.30 -3.88 -0.47
C GLU A 79 10.93 -4.58 -0.55
N ALA A 80 10.01 -4.00 -1.32
CA ALA A 80 8.69 -4.59 -1.59
C ALA A 80 8.42 -4.51 -3.09
N GLU A 81 8.12 -5.65 -3.68
CA GLU A 81 7.74 -5.72 -5.09
C GLU A 81 6.31 -6.18 -5.20
N ILE A 82 5.43 -5.35 -5.74
CA ILE A 82 4.04 -5.74 -6.01
C ILE A 82 4.02 -6.65 -7.21
N ILE A 83 3.60 -7.89 -6.99
CA ILE A 83 3.53 -8.90 -8.05
C ILE A 83 2.19 -8.83 -8.76
N SER A 84 1.11 -8.75 -8.01
CA SER A 84 -0.24 -8.65 -8.56
C SER A 84 -1.14 -7.81 -7.66
N PRO A 85 -2.19 -7.21 -8.16
CA PRO A 85 -2.63 -7.24 -9.57
C PRO A 85 -1.70 -6.42 -10.48
N THR A 86 -1.73 -6.75 -11.76
CA THR A 86 -0.82 -6.15 -12.75
C THR A 86 -0.98 -4.65 -12.88
N ASP A 87 -2.21 -4.15 -12.81
CA ASP A 87 -2.47 -2.73 -12.91
C ASP A 87 -1.86 -1.95 -11.73
N LEU A 88 -1.93 -2.50 -10.53
CA LEU A 88 -1.29 -1.90 -9.36
C LEU A 88 0.23 -1.93 -9.49
N ARG A 89 0.79 -3.05 -9.96
CA ARG A 89 2.23 -3.16 -10.21
C ARG A 89 2.71 -2.07 -11.18
N LYS A 90 1.99 -1.86 -12.27
CA LYS A 90 2.33 -0.84 -13.26
C LYS A 90 2.22 0.57 -12.67
N GLU A 91 1.20 0.81 -11.89
CA GLU A 91 0.99 2.11 -11.26
C GLU A 91 2.14 2.46 -10.31
N VAL A 92 2.53 1.52 -9.47
CA VAL A 92 3.64 1.73 -8.53
C VAL A 92 4.97 1.90 -9.26
N ALA A 93 5.21 1.09 -10.30
CA ALA A 93 6.41 1.23 -11.13
C ALA A 93 6.47 2.62 -11.77
N ASP A 94 5.35 3.12 -12.25
CA ASP A 94 5.26 4.46 -12.85
C ASP A 94 5.52 5.56 -11.82
N MET A 95 5.01 5.39 -10.60
CA MET A 95 5.26 6.33 -9.52
C MET A 95 6.76 6.43 -9.20
N TYR A 96 7.44 5.27 -9.12
CA TYR A 96 8.88 5.26 -8.87
C TYR A 96 9.66 5.86 -10.04
N ARG A 97 9.24 5.59 -11.27
CA ARG A 97 9.87 6.17 -12.46
C ARG A 97 9.77 7.69 -12.44
N ARG A 98 8.59 8.23 -12.13
CA ARG A 98 8.39 9.68 -12.04
C ARG A 98 9.21 10.30 -10.90
N ALA A 99 9.30 9.62 -9.77
CA ALA A 99 10.14 10.07 -8.67
C ALA A 99 11.63 10.09 -9.07
N THR A 100 12.07 9.05 -9.78
CA THR A 100 13.44 8.98 -10.28
C THR A 100 13.74 10.14 -11.25
N GLU A 101 12.80 10.48 -12.12
CA GLU A 101 12.95 11.60 -13.05
C GLU A 101 13.17 12.93 -12.32
N VAL A 102 12.49 13.13 -11.19
CA VAL A 102 12.67 14.34 -10.37
C VAL A 102 14.13 14.46 -9.89
N TYR A 103 14.73 13.33 -9.51
CA TYR A 103 16.12 13.32 -9.01
C TYR A 103 17.17 13.21 -10.10
N SER A 104 16.78 12.87 -11.32
CA SER A 104 17.71 12.71 -12.45
C SER A 104 18.04 14.04 -13.12
N GLY A 105 17.17 15.03 -12.96
CA GLY A 105 17.41 16.37 -13.50
C GLY A 105 18.27 17.22 -12.56
N PRO A 106 18.81 18.34 -13.07
CA PRO A 106 19.54 19.26 -12.21
C PRO A 106 18.61 19.88 -11.17
N HIS A 107 19.10 20.05 -9.96
CA HIS A 107 18.34 20.75 -8.94
C HIS A 107 18.34 22.24 -9.28
N VAL A 108 17.15 22.81 -9.44
CA VAL A 108 16.98 24.24 -9.68
C VAL A 108 16.67 24.90 -8.36
N ILE A 109 17.60 25.71 -7.90
CA ILE A 109 17.41 26.52 -6.70
C ILE A 109 16.79 27.84 -7.14
N ALA A 110 15.56 28.06 -6.70
CA ALA A 110 14.86 29.29 -7.00
C ALA A 110 15.34 30.43 -6.08
#